data_6d1c1e13c0f95298e7ed5c795aee1725
#
_entry.id   6d1c1e13c0f95298e7ed5c795aee1725
#
_cell.length_a   1.000
_cell.length_b   1.000
_cell.length_c   1.000
_cell.angle_alpha   90.00
_cell.angle_beta   90.00
_cell.angle_gamma   90.00
#
_symmetry.space_group_name_H-M   'P 1'
#
loop_
_entity.id
_entity.type
_entity.pdbx_description
1 polymer ?
#
loop_
_entity_poly.entity_id
_entity_poly.type
_entity_poly.pdbx_seq_one_letter_code
_entity_poly.pdbx_strand_id
1 'polypeptide(L)'
;MSELSDPPTLLKTEAIQLSLIGMSGAGKSHWSKRMESLGFQIYSCDDLIAERLGQKLEEKGKSTINLAKWMGHPFSEGYPEAEAFYLELEGAVISQICDELENSSQKDKQVVVDTTGSLIYLGKKLLNRLRNLTLTVQLKLPEEKHEQLFEAYLLDPKPVIWGGEYLPREGESPQNALARCYRELLSFRNERYGLLADCVLDYSFHHCAKTGVEELLELVTNNYKMKP
;
A
#
# COMPACT_ATOMS: atom_id res chain seq x y z
N MET A 1 11.86 32.04 -21.21
CA MET A 1 12.75 31.06 -20.60
C MET A 1 12.47 31.13 -19.11
N SER A 2 11.61 30.25 -18.60
CA SER A 2 11.34 30.14 -17.16
C SER A 2 12.52 29.41 -16.52
N GLU A 3 13.20 30.08 -15.62
CA GLU A 3 14.23 29.47 -14.76
C GLU A 3 13.57 28.32 -13.98
N LEU A 4 14.05 27.10 -14.23
CA LEU A 4 13.74 25.97 -13.38
C LEU A 4 14.35 26.30 -12.01
N SER A 5 13.52 26.49 -11.01
CA SER A 5 13.97 26.63 -9.63
C SER A 5 14.79 25.41 -9.24
N ASP A 6 15.95 25.65 -8.64
CA ASP A 6 16.81 24.59 -8.10
C ASP A 6 16.00 23.66 -7.17
N PRO A 7 16.24 22.35 -7.21
CA PRO A 7 15.56 21.41 -6.31
C PRO A 7 15.80 21.81 -4.85
N PRO A 8 14.80 21.64 -3.98
CA PRO A 8 14.90 22.07 -2.58
C PRO A 8 16.10 21.45 -1.88
N THR A 9 16.72 22.20 -1.01
CA THR A 9 18.00 21.89 -0.34
C THR A 9 17.98 20.56 0.43
N LEU A 10 16.79 20.10 0.86
CA LEU A 10 16.58 18.83 1.56
C LEU A 10 16.91 17.58 0.71
N LEU A 11 16.75 17.67 -0.61
CA LEU A 11 17.04 16.54 -1.52
C LEU A 11 18.52 16.40 -1.85
N LYS A 12 19.36 17.33 -1.38
CA LYS A 12 20.82 17.36 -1.72
C LYS A 12 21.72 16.63 -0.72
N THR A 13 21.22 16.19 0.46
CA THR A 13 22.11 15.77 1.55
C THR A 13 22.00 14.31 2.00
N GLU A 14 20.88 13.63 1.85
CA GLU A 14 20.73 12.20 2.22
C GLU A 14 19.69 11.51 1.33
N ALA A 15 19.94 10.25 0.96
CA ALA A 15 18.98 9.44 0.23
C ALA A 15 17.76 9.15 1.10
N ILE A 16 16.57 9.46 0.60
CA ILE A 16 15.31 9.20 1.27
C ILE A 16 14.70 7.93 0.69
N GLN A 17 14.49 6.93 1.53
CA GLN A 17 13.80 5.69 1.16
C GLN A 17 12.50 5.57 1.97
N LEU A 18 11.37 5.59 1.29
CA LEU A 18 10.03 5.60 1.89
C LEU A 18 9.24 4.34 1.52
N SER A 19 8.39 3.88 2.44
CA SER A 19 7.29 2.97 2.14
C SER A 19 5.97 3.66 2.46
N LEU A 20 5.15 3.93 1.45
CA LEU A 20 3.81 4.45 1.63
C LEU A 20 2.87 3.29 1.97
N ILE A 21 2.29 3.33 3.16
CA ILE A 21 1.37 2.32 3.67
C ILE A 21 -0.03 2.90 3.91
N GLY A 22 -1.04 2.06 3.88
CA GLY A 22 -2.42 2.49 4.08
C GLY A 22 -3.39 1.73 3.16
N MET A 23 -4.66 1.97 3.37
CA MET A 23 -5.74 1.31 2.64
C MET A 23 -5.70 1.60 1.14
N SER A 24 -6.33 0.73 0.35
CA SER A 24 -6.64 1.04 -1.05
C SER A 24 -7.47 2.33 -1.09
N GLY A 25 -7.16 3.23 -2.02
CA GLY A 25 -7.83 4.54 -2.11
C GLY A 25 -7.28 5.62 -1.16
N ALA A 26 -6.29 5.33 -0.31
CA ALA A 26 -5.68 6.35 0.57
C ALA A 26 -4.79 7.38 -0.15
N GLY A 27 -4.52 7.19 -1.45
CA GLY A 27 -3.72 8.12 -2.23
C GLY A 27 -2.24 7.77 -2.35
N LYS A 28 -1.83 6.56 -1.97
CA LYS A 28 -0.42 6.11 -2.05
C LYS A 28 0.15 6.30 -3.46
N SER A 29 -0.52 5.75 -4.47
CA SER A 29 -0.09 5.86 -5.88
C SER A 29 -0.16 7.28 -6.44
N HIS A 30 -0.99 8.15 -5.88
CA HIS A 30 -0.97 9.58 -6.21
C HIS A 30 0.33 10.24 -5.73
N TRP A 31 0.73 9.97 -4.49
CA TRP A 31 1.94 10.54 -3.92
C TRP A 31 3.21 9.94 -4.51
N SER A 32 3.25 8.62 -4.76
CA SER A 32 4.39 7.98 -5.40
C SER A 32 4.67 8.56 -6.80
N LYS A 33 3.64 8.75 -7.63
CA LYS A 33 3.78 9.40 -8.95
C LYS A 33 4.26 10.85 -8.87
N ARG A 34 3.83 11.60 -7.86
CA ARG A 34 4.34 12.97 -7.65
C ARG A 34 5.82 12.97 -7.22
N MET A 35 6.24 12.00 -6.41
CA MET A 35 7.64 11.84 -6.03
C MET A 35 8.51 11.38 -7.20
N GLU A 36 7.97 10.58 -8.12
CA GLU A 36 8.65 10.20 -9.36
C GLU A 36 9.11 11.43 -10.15
N SER A 37 8.28 12.48 -10.23
CA SER A 37 8.64 13.74 -10.90
C SER A 37 9.80 14.49 -10.24
N LEU A 38 10.14 14.16 -8.99
CA LEU A 38 11.32 14.67 -8.27
C LEU A 38 12.52 13.71 -8.33
N GLY A 39 12.44 12.66 -9.15
CA GLY A 39 13.55 11.73 -9.38
C GLY A 39 13.58 10.51 -8.43
N PHE A 40 12.50 10.27 -7.67
CA PHE A 40 12.39 9.03 -6.90
C PHE A 40 12.19 7.82 -7.82
N GLN A 41 12.90 6.74 -7.52
CA GLN A 41 12.61 5.42 -8.09
C GLN A 41 11.37 4.85 -7.39
N ILE A 42 10.39 4.39 -8.19
CA ILE A 42 9.13 3.87 -7.65
C ILE A 42 9.09 2.35 -7.77
N TYR A 43 8.73 1.69 -6.68
CA TYR A 43 8.32 0.29 -6.65
C TYR A 43 6.80 0.23 -6.44
N SER A 44 6.03 -0.01 -7.51
CA SER A 44 4.59 -0.24 -7.43
C SER A 44 4.33 -1.71 -7.11
N CYS A 45 3.99 -2.02 -5.86
CA CYS A 45 3.75 -3.40 -5.45
C CYS A 45 2.55 -4.02 -6.16
N ASP A 46 1.48 -3.24 -6.38
CA ASP A 46 0.29 -3.72 -7.09
C ASP A 46 0.64 -4.13 -8.54
N ASP A 47 1.45 -3.34 -9.25
CA ASP A 47 1.88 -3.65 -10.62
C ASP A 47 2.79 -4.88 -10.66
N LEU A 48 3.76 -4.97 -9.75
CA LEU A 48 4.68 -6.11 -9.66
C LEU A 48 3.95 -7.42 -9.32
N ILE A 49 2.94 -7.37 -8.47
CA ILE A 49 2.08 -8.53 -8.15
C ILE A 49 1.24 -8.90 -9.37
N ALA A 50 0.65 -7.92 -10.05
CA ALA A 50 -0.18 -8.16 -11.23
C ALA A 50 0.64 -8.82 -12.36
N GLU A 51 1.87 -8.35 -12.59
CA GLU A 51 2.78 -8.95 -13.58
C GLU A 51 3.09 -10.42 -13.24
N ARG A 52 3.50 -10.70 -12.00
CA ARG A 52 3.82 -12.08 -11.56
C ARG A 52 2.61 -13.00 -11.61
N LEU A 53 1.45 -12.50 -11.22
CA LEU A 53 0.22 -13.27 -11.29
C LEU A 53 -0.16 -13.55 -12.74
N GLY A 54 -0.03 -12.56 -13.66
CA GLY A 54 -0.26 -12.72 -15.08
C GLY A 54 0.60 -13.86 -15.66
N GLN A 55 1.90 -13.82 -15.42
CA GLN A 55 2.84 -14.88 -15.85
C GLN A 55 2.42 -16.27 -15.35
N LYS A 56 2.13 -16.40 -14.05
CA LYS A 56 1.71 -17.70 -13.46
C LYS A 56 0.34 -18.20 -13.98
N LEU A 57 -0.55 -17.31 -14.36
CA LEU A 57 -1.84 -17.66 -14.94
C LEU A 57 -1.70 -18.10 -16.41
N GLU A 58 -0.83 -17.44 -17.16
CA GLU A 58 -0.49 -17.83 -18.55
C GLU A 58 0.16 -19.21 -18.60
N GLU A 59 1.10 -19.50 -17.68
CA GLU A 59 1.70 -20.83 -17.52
C GLU A 59 0.64 -21.92 -17.28
N LYS A 60 -0.51 -21.58 -16.67
CA LYS A 60 -1.65 -22.47 -16.44
C LYS A 60 -2.70 -22.42 -17.57
N GLY A 61 -2.39 -21.76 -18.71
CA GLY A 61 -3.29 -21.67 -19.87
C GLY A 61 -4.50 -20.75 -19.66
N LYS A 62 -4.43 -19.81 -18.71
CA LYS A 62 -5.46 -18.80 -18.47
C LYS A 62 -5.03 -17.47 -19.07
N SER A 63 -5.88 -16.89 -19.92
CA SER A 63 -5.64 -15.54 -20.50
C SER A 63 -5.84 -14.43 -19.44
N THR A 64 -5.40 -13.21 -19.75
CA THR A 64 -5.47 -12.00 -18.91
C THR A 64 -6.75 -11.91 -18.09
N ILE A 65 -6.64 -11.97 -16.78
CA ILE A 65 -7.78 -12.03 -15.86
C ILE A 65 -7.86 -10.73 -15.06
N ASN A 66 -9.06 -10.19 -14.93
CA ASN A 66 -9.35 -9.18 -13.92
C ASN A 66 -9.09 -9.78 -12.54
N LEU A 67 -8.11 -9.22 -11.80
CA LEU A 67 -7.65 -9.69 -10.49
C LEU A 67 -8.79 -9.85 -9.48
N ALA A 68 -9.76 -8.93 -9.48
CA ALA A 68 -10.91 -9.01 -8.58
C ALA A 68 -11.81 -10.21 -8.90
N LYS A 69 -12.05 -10.46 -10.18
CA LYS A 69 -12.83 -11.64 -10.62
C LYS A 69 -12.09 -12.94 -10.34
N TRP A 70 -10.78 -12.92 -10.43
CA TRP A 70 -9.95 -14.09 -10.13
C TRP A 70 -9.97 -14.41 -8.64
N MET A 71 -9.84 -13.40 -7.78
CA MET A 71 -9.85 -13.60 -6.32
C MET A 71 -11.26 -13.94 -5.82
N GLY A 72 -12.31 -13.31 -6.35
CA GLY A 72 -13.68 -13.47 -5.90
C GLY A 72 -13.97 -12.77 -4.56
N HIS A 73 -15.09 -13.17 -3.97
CA HIS A 73 -15.54 -12.67 -2.65
C HIS A 73 -15.14 -13.65 -1.54
N PRO A 74 -15.08 -13.22 -0.27
CA PRO A 74 -14.67 -14.06 0.85
C PRO A 74 -15.58 -15.27 1.10
N PHE A 75 -16.79 -15.26 0.56
CA PHE A 75 -17.76 -16.37 0.60
C PHE A 75 -17.75 -17.22 -0.68
N SER A 76 -16.87 -16.93 -1.64
CA SER A 76 -16.77 -17.69 -2.89
C SER A 76 -15.90 -18.93 -2.68
N GLU A 77 -16.28 -20.04 -3.34
CA GLU A 77 -15.44 -21.22 -3.44
C GLU A 77 -14.09 -20.85 -4.10
N GLY A 78 -12.98 -21.30 -3.51
CA GLY A 78 -11.63 -21.00 -3.99
C GLY A 78 -11.05 -19.66 -3.54
N TYR A 79 -11.81 -18.83 -2.79
CA TYR A 79 -11.27 -17.58 -2.24
C TYR A 79 -10.09 -17.82 -1.27
N PRO A 80 -10.12 -18.77 -0.33
CA PRO A 80 -8.99 -19.00 0.59
C PRO A 80 -7.69 -19.32 -0.13
N GLU A 81 -7.74 -20.10 -1.21
CA GLU A 81 -6.58 -20.45 -2.03
C GLU A 81 -6.07 -19.23 -2.82
N ALA A 82 -6.98 -18.42 -3.34
CA ALA A 82 -6.64 -17.19 -4.06
C ALA A 82 -6.02 -16.14 -3.12
N GLU A 83 -6.57 -15.97 -1.92
CA GLU A 83 -6.04 -15.09 -0.89
C GLU A 83 -4.62 -15.51 -0.47
N ALA A 84 -4.43 -16.79 -0.15
CA ALA A 84 -3.12 -17.32 0.24
C ALA A 84 -2.08 -17.14 -0.87
N PHE A 85 -2.47 -17.41 -2.12
CA PHE A 85 -1.58 -17.23 -3.26
C PHE A 85 -1.23 -15.76 -3.53
N TYR A 86 -2.19 -14.86 -3.36
CA TYR A 86 -1.92 -13.41 -3.47
C TYR A 86 -0.91 -12.96 -2.41
N LEU A 87 -1.09 -13.37 -1.15
CA LEU A 87 -0.17 -13.05 -0.05
C LEU A 87 1.23 -13.64 -0.26
N GLU A 88 1.34 -14.83 -0.87
CA GLU A 88 2.64 -15.41 -1.27
C GLU A 88 3.34 -14.51 -2.29
N LEU A 89 2.63 -14.04 -3.31
CA LEU A 89 3.16 -13.14 -4.33
C LEU A 89 3.58 -11.79 -3.74
N GLU A 90 2.73 -11.21 -2.89
CA GLU A 90 3.02 -9.96 -2.20
C GLU A 90 4.27 -10.09 -1.33
N GLY A 91 4.38 -11.18 -0.56
CA GLY A 91 5.57 -11.47 0.24
C GLY A 91 6.83 -11.60 -0.60
N ALA A 92 6.75 -12.27 -1.76
CA ALA A 92 7.87 -12.40 -2.68
C ALA A 92 8.28 -11.06 -3.32
N VAL A 93 7.31 -10.19 -3.64
CA VAL A 93 7.57 -8.82 -4.15
C VAL A 93 8.27 -7.97 -3.09
N ILE A 94 7.74 -7.92 -1.87
CA ILE A 94 8.36 -7.16 -0.78
C ILE A 94 9.75 -7.70 -0.43
N SER A 95 9.95 -9.04 -0.45
CA SER A 95 11.27 -9.62 -0.23
C SER A 95 12.28 -9.19 -1.29
N GLN A 96 11.89 -9.22 -2.57
CA GLN A 96 12.75 -8.76 -3.66
C GLN A 96 13.10 -7.27 -3.52
N ILE A 97 12.12 -6.41 -3.21
CA ILE A 97 12.38 -4.99 -2.98
C ILE A 97 13.38 -4.80 -1.85
N CYS A 98 13.23 -5.54 -0.73
CA CYS A 98 14.19 -5.50 0.36
C CYS A 98 15.60 -5.94 -0.07
N ASP A 99 15.71 -7.03 -0.89
CA ASP A 99 17.00 -7.50 -1.41
C ASP A 99 17.66 -6.43 -2.29
N GLU A 100 16.88 -5.73 -3.11
CA GLU A 100 17.37 -4.63 -3.94
C GLU A 100 17.82 -3.43 -3.10
N LEU A 101 17.06 -3.03 -2.08
CA LEU A 101 17.38 -1.90 -1.20
C LEU A 101 18.62 -2.17 -0.32
N GLU A 102 18.88 -3.42 0.06
CA GLU A 102 20.09 -3.81 0.80
C GLU A 102 21.34 -3.73 -0.07
N ASN A 103 21.20 -3.71 -1.39
CA ASN A 103 22.33 -3.59 -2.29
C ASN A 103 22.96 -2.19 -2.16
N SER A 104 24.29 -2.14 -2.03
CA SER A 104 25.05 -0.89 -1.84
C SER A 104 24.80 0.16 -2.92
N SER A 105 24.49 -0.25 -4.16
CA SER A 105 24.17 0.65 -5.27
C SER A 105 22.84 1.41 -5.12
N GLN A 106 21.99 1.03 -4.18
CA GLN A 106 20.69 1.68 -3.93
C GLN A 106 20.71 2.63 -2.73
N LYS A 107 21.74 2.58 -1.89
CA LYS A 107 21.78 3.35 -0.64
C LYS A 107 21.73 4.87 -0.84
N ASP A 108 22.24 5.33 -1.99
CA ASP A 108 22.28 6.76 -2.33
C ASP A 108 21.12 7.20 -3.25
N LYS A 109 20.11 6.32 -3.46
CA LYS A 109 18.96 6.63 -4.30
C LYS A 109 17.75 7.05 -3.50
N GLN A 110 17.01 7.99 -4.07
CA GLN A 110 15.68 8.34 -3.62
C GLN A 110 14.70 7.23 -4.05
N VAL A 111 13.99 6.61 -3.10
CA VAL A 111 13.12 5.46 -3.38
C VAL A 111 11.77 5.62 -2.68
N VAL A 112 10.70 5.25 -3.39
CA VAL A 112 9.37 5.07 -2.81
C VAL A 112 8.85 3.67 -3.12
N VAL A 113 8.47 2.94 -2.09
CA VAL A 113 7.72 1.69 -2.19
C VAL A 113 6.24 2.01 -2.01
N ASP A 114 5.47 1.96 -3.10
CA ASP A 114 4.01 2.07 -3.09
C ASP A 114 3.43 0.70 -2.76
N THR A 115 3.09 0.48 -1.49
CA THR A 115 2.66 -0.83 -0.99
C THR A 115 1.18 -1.09 -1.27
N THR A 116 0.79 -2.35 -1.21
CA THR A 116 -0.62 -2.75 -1.33
C THR A 116 -1.42 -2.44 -0.07
N GLY A 117 -2.76 -2.58 -0.17
CA GLY A 117 -3.67 -2.51 0.99
C GLY A 117 -3.65 -3.74 1.89
N SER A 118 -2.86 -4.77 1.60
CA SER A 118 -2.75 -6.03 2.36
C SER A 118 -1.41 -6.23 3.07
N LEU A 119 -0.48 -5.28 2.94
CA LEU A 119 0.87 -5.37 3.51
C LEU A 119 0.89 -5.86 4.98
N ILE A 120 -0.09 -5.43 5.78
CA ILE A 120 -0.17 -5.78 7.23
C ILE A 120 -0.32 -7.28 7.51
N TYR A 121 -0.73 -8.10 6.51
CA TYR A 121 -0.87 -9.54 6.66
C TYR A 121 0.41 -10.31 6.42
N LEU A 122 1.47 -9.64 5.97
CA LEU A 122 2.78 -10.27 5.81
C LEU A 122 3.42 -10.57 7.16
N GLY A 123 4.30 -11.57 7.19
CA GLY A 123 4.98 -11.99 8.41
C GLY A 123 5.84 -10.89 9.04
N LYS A 124 5.84 -10.81 10.38
CA LYS A 124 6.58 -9.79 11.16
C LYS A 124 8.05 -9.62 10.74
N LYS A 125 8.73 -10.73 10.37
CA LYS A 125 10.14 -10.67 9.96
C LYS A 125 10.32 -9.84 8.69
N LEU A 126 9.43 -10.00 7.71
CA LEU A 126 9.48 -9.26 6.45
C LEU A 126 9.07 -7.80 6.65
N LEU A 127 8.02 -7.54 7.42
CA LEU A 127 7.60 -6.18 7.76
C LEU A 127 8.70 -5.42 8.51
N ASN A 128 9.36 -6.04 9.46
CA ASN A 128 10.49 -5.43 10.17
C ASN A 128 11.68 -5.18 9.24
N ARG A 129 11.94 -6.09 8.27
CA ARG A 129 13.00 -5.89 7.27
C ARG A 129 12.72 -4.65 6.43
N LEU A 130 11.49 -4.49 5.92
CA LEU A 130 11.08 -3.31 5.15
C LEU A 130 11.21 -2.03 5.99
N ARG A 131 10.76 -2.05 7.26
CA ARG A 131 10.87 -0.91 8.18
C ARG A 131 12.30 -0.51 8.51
N ASN A 132 13.24 -1.45 8.52
CA ASN A 132 14.66 -1.15 8.75
C ASN A 132 15.33 -0.52 7.54
N LEU A 133 14.78 -0.71 6.35
CA LEU A 133 15.31 -0.22 5.08
C LEU A 133 14.62 1.06 4.61
N THR A 134 13.39 1.31 5.06
CA THR A 134 12.60 2.45 4.62
C THR A 134 11.89 3.12 5.80
N LEU A 135 11.61 4.40 5.67
CA LEU A 135 10.72 5.11 6.56
C LEU A 135 9.26 4.80 6.17
N THR A 136 8.53 4.11 7.05
CA THR A 136 7.13 3.74 6.78
C THR A 136 6.18 4.88 7.09
N VAL A 137 5.46 5.34 6.07
CA VAL A 137 4.55 6.49 6.15
C VAL A 137 3.12 6.04 5.90
N GLN A 138 2.28 6.11 6.93
CA GLN A 138 0.85 5.84 6.76
C GLN A 138 0.12 7.05 6.21
N LEU A 139 -0.60 6.85 5.11
CA LEU A 139 -1.64 7.76 4.66
C LEU A 139 -2.97 7.34 5.32
N LYS A 140 -3.30 8.01 6.43
CA LYS A 140 -4.44 7.65 7.25
C LYS A 140 -5.75 8.09 6.59
N LEU A 141 -6.73 7.19 6.54
CA LEU A 141 -8.10 7.50 6.16
C LEU A 141 -8.99 7.56 7.41
N PRO A 142 -9.80 8.62 7.59
CA PRO A 142 -10.71 8.71 8.70
C PRO A 142 -11.93 7.78 8.50
N GLU A 143 -12.59 7.41 9.59
CA GLU A 143 -13.72 6.45 9.56
C GLU A 143 -14.89 6.98 8.72
N GLU A 144 -15.09 8.29 8.66
CA GLU A 144 -16.14 8.94 7.83
C GLU A 144 -15.98 8.65 6.34
N LYS A 145 -14.80 8.18 5.91
CA LYS A 145 -14.52 7.77 4.53
C LYS A 145 -14.78 6.28 4.27
N HIS A 146 -15.03 5.47 5.28
CA HIS A 146 -15.23 4.04 5.12
C HIS A 146 -16.44 3.72 4.25
N GLU A 147 -17.54 4.47 4.39
CA GLU A 147 -18.73 4.29 3.54
C GLU A 147 -18.41 4.56 2.07
N GLN A 148 -17.72 5.66 1.79
CA GLN A 148 -17.31 6.00 0.42
C GLN A 148 -16.38 4.95 -0.19
N LEU A 149 -15.49 4.35 0.62
CA LEU A 149 -14.62 3.26 0.16
C LEU A 149 -15.41 1.99 -0.12
N PHE A 150 -16.42 1.70 0.68
CA PHE A 150 -17.28 0.55 0.45
C PHE A 150 -18.13 0.70 -0.82
N GLU A 151 -18.71 1.88 -1.04
CA GLU A 151 -19.42 2.19 -2.29
C GLU A 151 -18.50 2.06 -3.51
N ALA A 152 -17.28 2.58 -3.43
CA ALA A 152 -16.28 2.44 -4.50
C ALA A 152 -15.91 0.97 -4.76
N TYR A 153 -15.79 0.16 -3.70
CA TYR A 153 -15.55 -1.28 -3.82
C TYR A 153 -16.72 -2.01 -4.51
N LEU A 154 -17.96 -1.63 -4.24
CA LEU A 154 -19.13 -2.23 -4.90
C LEU A 154 -19.21 -1.87 -6.39
N LEU A 155 -18.80 -0.64 -6.76
CA LEU A 155 -18.83 -0.16 -8.16
C LEU A 155 -17.67 -0.71 -9.00
N ASP A 156 -16.48 -0.78 -8.42
CA ASP A 156 -15.25 -1.27 -9.07
C ASP A 156 -14.51 -2.20 -8.11
N PRO A 157 -14.94 -3.47 -7.98
CA PRO A 157 -14.34 -4.41 -7.07
C PRO A 157 -12.85 -4.61 -7.36
N LYS A 158 -12.02 -4.42 -6.34
CA LYS A 158 -10.60 -4.74 -6.35
C LYS A 158 -10.34 -5.99 -5.52
N PRO A 159 -9.20 -6.69 -5.73
CA PRO A 159 -8.84 -7.79 -4.85
C PRO A 159 -8.76 -7.29 -3.41
N VAL A 160 -9.45 -7.95 -2.50
CA VAL A 160 -9.42 -7.64 -1.07
C VAL A 160 -8.98 -8.88 -0.30
N ILE A 161 -7.90 -8.74 0.44
CA ILE A 161 -7.45 -9.75 1.41
C ILE A 161 -8.24 -9.56 2.70
N TRP A 162 -9.01 -10.54 3.10
CA TRP A 162 -9.82 -10.44 4.31
C TRP A 162 -9.05 -10.85 5.57
N GLY A 163 -8.11 -11.78 5.43
CA GLY A 163 -7.24 -12.19 6.54
C GLY A 163 -7.99 -12.77 7.74
N GLY A 164 -9.16 -13.38 7.50
CA GLY A 164 -10.03 -13.91 8.55
C GLY A 164 -11.07 -12.94 9.11
N GLU A 165 -11.10 -11.67 8.66
CA GLU A 165 -12.04 -10.65 9.16
C GLU A 165 -13.46 -10.75 8.54
N TYR A 166 -13.70 -11.67 7.60
CA TYR A 166 -15.03 -11.96 7.11
C TYR A 166 -15.71 -12.98 8.02
N LEU A 167 -16.54 -12.49 8.94
CA LEU A 167 -17.21 -13.29 9.97
C LEU A 167 -18.74 -13.12 9.85
N PRO A 168 -19.42 -13.93 8.99
CA PRO A 168 -20.86 -13.86 8.84
C PRO A 168 -21.58 -14.30 10.13
N ARG A 169 -22.73 -13.70 10.43
CA ARG A 169 -23.57 -14.01 11.57
C ARG A 169 -24.66 -14.99 11.16
N GLU A 170 -25.22 -15.72 12.12
CA GLU A 170 -26.31 -16.63 11.87
C GLU A 170 -27.53 -15.90 11.24
N GLY A 171 -28.02 -16.41 10.11
CA GLY A 171 -29.14 -15.81 9.36
C GLY A 171 -28.77 -14.58 8.52
N GLU A 172 -27.51 -14.14 8.53
CA GLU A 172 -27.06 -13.00 7.72
C GLU A 172 -26.80 -13.42 6.26
N SER A 173 -27.32 -12.63 5.29
CA SER A 173 -26.98 -12.88 3.90
C SER A 173 -25.50 -12.56 3.62
N PRO A 174 -24.85 -13.23 2.62
CA PRO A 174 -23.46 -12.95 2.27
C PRO A 174 -23.19 -11.48 1.95
N GLN A 175 -24.13 -10.78 1.32
CA GLN A 175 -24.02 -9.38 0.96
C GLN A 175 -24.07 -8.46 2.19
N ASN A 176 -24.97 -8.77 3.15
CA ASN A 176 -25.07 -8.01 4.40
C ASN A 176 -23.81 -8.22 5.27
N ALA A 177 -23.34 -9.48 5.35
CA ALA A 177 -22.09 -9.81 6.03
C ALA A 177 -20.91 -9.08 5.39
N LEU A 178 -20.85 -9.04 4.05
CA LEU A 178 -19.81 -8.31 3.31
C LEU A 178 -19.82 -6.83 3.68
N ALA A 179 -20.97 -6.17 3.65
CA ALA A 179 -21.10 -4.75 3.95
C ALA A 179 -20.68 -4.41 5.38
N ARG A 180 -21.07 -5.22 6.36
CA ARG A 180 -20.68 -5.04 7.75
C ARG A 180 -19.19 -5.32 7.97
N CYS A 181 -18.72 -6.50 7.56
CA CYS A 181 -17.34 -6.91 7.76
C CYS A 181 -16.36 -6.04 7.01
N TYR A 182 -16.73 -5.43 5.87
CA TYR A 182 -15.84 -4.53 5.14
C TYR A 182 -15.50 -3.28 5.96
N ARG A 183 -16.47 -2.69 6.65
CA ARG A 183 -16.22 -1.54 7.54
C ARG A 183 -15.35 -1.91 8.73
N GLU A 184 -15.61 -3.08 9.33
CA GLU A 184 -14.80 -3.63 10.42
C GLU A 184 -13.36 -3.89 9.95
N LEU A 185 -13.19 -4.45 8.75
CA LEU A 185 -11.89 -4.66 8.10
C LEU A 185 -11.11 -3.34 7.90
N LEU A 186 -11.78 -2.27 7.47
CA LEU A 186 -11.14 -0.97 7.28
C LEU A 186 -10.63 -0.39 8.61
N SER A 187 -11.44 -0.48 9.67
CA SER A 187 -11.03 -0.03 11.01
C SER A 187 -9.86 -0.85 11.56
N PHE A 188 -9.94 -2.18 11.45
CA PHE A 188 -8.86 -3.09 11.81
C PHE A 188 -7.55 -2.77 11.09
N ARG A 189 -7.62 -2.59 9.77
CA ARG A 189 -6.43 -2.26 8.97
C ARG A 189 -5.84 -0.91 9.35
N ASN A 190 -6.68 0.09 9.57
CA ASN A 190 -6.22 1.43 9.94
C ASN A 190 -5.42 1.42 11.25
N GLU A 191 -5.88 0.65 12.23
CA GLU A 191 -5.16 0.42 13.48
C GLU A 191 -3.81 -0.29 13.26
N ARG A 192 -3.81 -1.37 12.45
CA ARG A 192 -2.60 -2.14 12.16
C ARG A 192 -1.55 -1.33 11.41
N TYR A 193 -1.98 -0.47 10.47
CA TYR A 193 -1.04 0.46 9.82
C TYR A 193 -0.45 1.44 10.80
N GLY A 194 -1.24 1.98 11.75
CA GLY A 194 -0.73 2.89 12.78
C GLY A 194 0.36 2.27 13.64
N LEU A 195 0.25 0.96 13.94
CA LEU A 195 1.28 0.22 14.69
C LEU A 195 2.55 -0.06 13.84
N LEU A 196 2.41 -0.12 12.52
CA LEU A 196 3.53 -0.37 11.61
C LEU A 196 4.25 0.93 11.21
N ALA A 197 3.54 2.05 11.19
CA ALA A 197 4.02 3.33 10.68
C ALA A 197 5.11 3.95 11.57
N ASP A 198 6.09 4.55 10.93
CA ASP A 198 7.04 5.47 11.57
C ASP A 198 6.51 6.90 11.61
N CYS A 199 5.72 7.27 10.60
CA CYS A 199 5.03 8.55 10.51
C CYS A 199 3.60 8.33 10.04
N VAL A 200 2.64 9.04 10.63
CA VAL A 200 1.23 9.02 10.22
C VAL A 200 0.87 10.39 9.68
N LEU A 201 0.40 10.43 8.44
CA LEU A 201 -0.11 11.64 7.80
C LEU A 201 -1.64 11.63 7.87
N ASP A 202 -2.20 12.64 8.47
CA ASP A 202 -3.65 12.81 8.55
C ASP A 202 -4.26 13.13 7.19
N TYR A 203 -5.49 12.68 6.98
CA TYR A 203 -6.24 12.86 5.74
C TYR A 203 -6.33 14.33 5.30
N SER A 204 -6.57 15.23 6.22
CA SER A 204 -6.65 16.67 5.95
C SER A 204 -5.35 17.25 5.37
N PHE A 205 -4.22 16.65 5.70
CA PHE A 205 -2.91 17.05 5.18
C PHE A 205 -2.68 16.46 3.78
N HIS A 206 -2.69 15.13 3.67
CA HIS A 206 -2.31 14.47 2.40
C HIS A 206 -3.41 14.52 1.31
N HIS A 207 -4.63 14.95 1.63
CA HIS A 207 -5.73 15.20 0.68
C HIS A 207 -5.94 16.68 0.39
N CYS A 208 -5.16 17.56 1.00
CA CYS A 208 -5.21 18.98 0.69
C CYS A 208 -4.58 19.27 -0.67
N ALA A 209 -5.33 19.88 -1.58
CA ALA A 209 -4.84 20.21 -2.93
C ALA A 209 -3.63 21.17 -2.93
N LYS A 210 -3.39 21.88 -1.82
CA LYS A 210 -2.27 22.81 -1.66
C LYS A 210 -1.00 22.14 -1.15
N THR A 211 -1.09 20.93 -0.58
CA THR A 211 0.08 20.23 -0.02
C THR A 211 1.03 19.82 -1.15
N GLY A 212 2.24 20.34 -1.08
CA GLY A 212 3.34 20.00 -1.99
C GLY A 212 4.02 18.67 -1.63
N VAL A 213 4.77 18.09 -2.57
CA VAL A 213 5.58 16.88 -2.29
C VAL A 213 6.70 17.24 -1.34
N GLU A 214 7.31 18.41 -1.52
CA GLU A 214 8.39 18.93 -0.68
C GLU A 214 7.93 19.10 0.77
N GLU A 215 6.73 19.63 0.98
CA GLU A 215 6.13 19.80 2.31
C GLU A 215 5.88 18.45 2.99
N LEU A 216 5.42 17.45 2.23
CA LEU A 216 5.25 16.10 2.74
C LEU A 216 6.59 15.48 3.12
N LEU A 217 7.60 15.58 2.26
CA LEU A 217 8.94 15.05 2.52
C LEU A 217 9.58 15.73 3.74
N GLU A 218 9.43 17.05 3.87
CA GLU A 218 9.92 17.79 5.03
C GLU A 218 9.26 17.31 6.33
N LEU A 219 7.93 17.17 6.34
CA LEU A 219 7.20 16.68 7.51
C LEU A 219 7.65 15.28 7.91
N VAL A 220 7.78 14.38 6.95
CA VAL A 220 8.16 12.98 7.16
C VAL A 220 9.59 12.87 7.69
N THR A 221 10.54 13.60 7.10
CA THR A 221 11.95 13.56 7.51
C THR A 221 12.20 14.23 8.86
N ASN A 222 11.47 15.29 9.19
CA ASN A 222 11.56 15.93 10.50
C ASN A 222 11.03 15.02 11.61
N ASN A 223 9.91 14.32 11.38
CA ASN A 223 9.38 13.33 12.33
C ASN A 223 10.34 12.16 12.56
N TYR A 224 11.10 11.75 11.53
CA TYR A 224 12.08 10.68 11.65
C TYR A 224 13.29 11.08 12.50
N LYS A 225 13.81 12.29 12.32
CA LYS A 225 14.96 12.82 13.09
C LYS A 225 14.65 13.01 14.59
N MET A 226 13.38 13.04 14.96
CA MET A 226 12.92 13.17 16.36
C MET A 226 12.70 11.82 17.06
N LYS A 227 12.89 10.67 16.37
CA LYS A 227 12.85 9.36 17.02
C LYS A 227 14.13 9.17 17.84
N PRO A 228 13.99 8.81 19.16
CA PRO A 228 15.14 8.58 20.04
C PRO A 228 15.96 7.36 19.63
#